data_bb993a20daa50e713b1d843703c6f840
#
_entry.id   bb993a20daa50e713b1d843703c6f840
#
_cell.length_a   1.000
_cell.length_b   1.000
_cell.length_c   1.000
_cell.angle_alpha   90.00
_cell.angle_beta   90.00
_cell.angle_gamma   90.00
#
_symmetry.space_group_name_H-M   'P 1'
#
loop_
_entity.id
_entity.type
_entity.pdbx_description
1 polymer ?
#
loop_
_entity_poly.entity_id
_entity_poly.type
_entity_poly.pdbx_seq_one_letter_code
_entity_poly.pdbx_strand_id
1 'polypeptide(L)'
;MLRLFSLISVLLFLPQWVMAGQITAKGSDTMVRLCQRLAEEYMKSHKQTVIQVSGGGSSSGIAALINGSTRVCASSRLLTDAETRVAVTKGVKVFQLVVALDGIAIYLHKSNPIVDLTLGQLRDIYTDRITNWKDLGGPDRPIILYGRENNSGTYTYFQQQILGGEDFADRCEPLPGTAAVVHAIAHDINGIGYGGIAWATSIKYAGIKVNDSAQAVLPSAANVSDRSYPISRELYFFLNGEPTGETKEFIDWVLSSTGEKVVVESGYVPVRAK
;
A
#
# COMPACT_ATOMS: atom_id res chain seq x y z
N MET A 1 -2.60 75.08 -37.51
CA MET A 1 -1.74 74.34 -36.57
C MET A 1 -2.53 73.13 -36.05
N LEU A 2 -2.38 71.98 -36.68
CA LEU A 2 -3.03 70.69 -36.23
C LEU A 2 -2.06 69.98 -35.30
N ARG A 3 -2.45 69.72 -34.05
CA ARG A 3 -1.68 68.88 -33.13
C ARG A 3 -2.17 67.41 -33.25
N LEU A 4 -1.30 66.53 -33.77
CA LEU A 4 -1.47 65.09 -33.74
C LEU A 4 -1.28 64.58 -32.30
N PHE A 5 -2.29 64.03 -31.68
CA PHE A 5 -2.17 63.22 -30.46
C PHE A 5 -1.88 61.78 -30.86
N SER A 6 -0.66 61.31 -30.54
CA SER A 6 -0.25 59.95 -30.72
C SER A 6 -0.75 59.13 -29.50
N LEU A 7 -1.70 58.22 -29.71
CA LEU A 7 -2.16 57.26 -28.68
C LEU A 7 -1.14 56.12 -28.61
N ILE A 8 -0.36 56.08 -27.52
CA ILE A 8 0.48 54.91 -27.20
C ILE A 8 -0.39 53.87 -26.51
N SER A 9 -0.76 52.79 -27.24
CA SER A 9 -1.40 51.60 -26.66
C SER A 9 -0.39 50.81 -25.84
N VAL A 10 -0.47 50.90 -24.52
CA VAL A 10 0.26 50.02 -23.61
C VAL A 10 -0.45 48.66 -23.57
N LEU A 11 0.13 47.68 -24.23
CA LEU A 11 -0.30 46.26 -24.06
C LEU A 11 0.11 45.82 -22.65
N LEU A 12 -0.86 45.74 -21.76
CA LEU A 12 -0.72 45.09 -20.44
C LEU A 12 -0.59 43.59 -20.66
N PHE A 13 0.62 43.07 -20.58
CA PHE A 13 0.89 41.64 -20.42
C PHE A 13 0.45 41.24 -19.01
N LEU A 14 -0.77 40.74 -18.88
CA LEU A 14 -1.22 40.06 -17.68
C LEU A 14 -0.46 38.73 -17.59
N PRO A 15 0.28 38.45 -16.50
CA PRO A 15 0.88 37.13 -16.32
C PRO A 15 -0.24 36.11 -16.29
N GLN A 16 -0.24 35.19 -17.24
CA GLN A 16 -1.09 34.01 -17.17
C GLN A 16 -0.57 33.17 -16.02
N TRP A 17 -1.30 33.17 -14.89
CA TRP A 17 -1.10 32.21 -13.82
C TRP A 17 -1.43 30.84 -14.38
N VAL A 18 -0.38 30.09 -14.76
CA VAL A 18 -0.51 28.68 -15.05
C VAL A 18 -0.95 28.03 -13.75
N MET A 19 -2.22 27.65 -13.67
CA MET A 19 -2.75 26.88 -12.54
C MET A 19 -1.94 25.59 -12.49
N ALA A 20 -1.13 25.43 -11.44
CA ALA A 20 -0.41 24.18 -11.22
C ALA A 20 -1.43 23.05 -11.12
N GLY A 21 -1.26 22.02 -11.93
CA GLY A 21 -2.12 20.85 -11.86
C GLY A 21 -1.94 20.16 -10.53
N GLN A 22 -3.06 19.84 -9.89
CA GLN A 22 -3.05 19.17 -8.59
C GLN A 22 -3.55 17.73 -8.74
N ILE A 23 -2.68 16.78 -8.37
CA ILE A 23 -3.02 15.36 -8.27
C ILE A 23 -3.09 15.00 -6.79
N THR A 24 -4.24 14.49 -6.33
CA THR A 24 -4.38 13.94 -4.99
C THR A 24 -4.33 12.42 -5.06
N ALA A 25 -3.47 11.81 -4.25
CA ALA A 25 -3.37 10.37 -4.07
C ALA A 25 -3.66 10.01 -2.62
N LYS A 26 -4.64 9.14 -2.38
CA LYS A 26 -5.06 8.78 -1.02
C LYS A 26 -5.28 7.28 -0.91
N GLY A 27 -4.98 6.70 0.25
CA GLY A 27 -5.39 5.32 0.54
C GLY A 27 -4.42 4.51 1.39
N SER A 28 -3.96 3.40 0.86
CA SER A 28 -3.21 2.37 1.56
C SER A 28 -1.96 2.88 2.27
N ASP A 29 -1.90 2.68 3.59
CA ASP A 29 -0.69 2.98 4.37
C ASP A 29 0.48 2.08 3.99
N THR A 30 0.21 0.87 3.49
CA THR A 30 1.26 0.03 2.89
C THR A 30 1.98 0.79 1.78
N MET A 31 1.25 1.52 0.94
CA MET A 31 1.79 2.19 -0.25
C MET A 31 2.21 3.64 -0.01
N VAL A 32 1.94 4.23 1.15
CA VAL A 32 2.14 5.68 1.37
C VAL A 32 3.58 6.12 1.07
N ARG A 33 4.58 5.37 1.52
CA ARG A 33 5.99 5.67 1.24
C ARG A 33 6.33 5.56 -0.25
N LEU A 34 5.80 4.52 -0.93
CA LEU A 34 5.96 4.37 -2.38
C LEU A 34 5.34 5.55 -3.11
N CYS A 35 4.09 5.89 -2.79
CA CYS A 35 3.39 7.01 -3.43
C CYS A 35 4.12 8.35 -3.21
N GLN A 36 4.65 8.58 -2.00
CA GLN A 36 5.46 9.76 -1.70
C GLN A 36 6.73 9.81 -2.55
N ARG A 37 7.47 8.70 -2.64
CA ARG A 37 8.69 8.62 -3.46
C ARG A 37 8.40 8.83 -4.95
N LEU A 38 7.34 8.20 -5.47
CA LEU A 38 6.90 8.41 -6.86
C LEU A 38 6.52 9.87 -7.12
N ALA A 39 5.76 10.50 -6.21
CA ALA A 39 5.38 11.90 -6.31
C ALA A 39 6.61 12.83 -6.27
N GLU A 40 7.52 12.63 -5.32
CA GLU A 40 8.75 13.42 -5.19
C GLU A 40 9.62 13.34 -6.45
N GLU A 41 9.87 12.12 -6.95
CA GLU A 41 10.71 11.93 -8.15
C GLU A 41 10.05 12.52 -9.41
N TYR A 42 8.73 12.34 -9.58
CA TYR A 42 8.00 12.94 -10.70
C TYR A 42 8.07 14.46 -10.68
N MET A 43 7.81 15.09 -9.53
CA MET A 43 7.82 16.54 -9.39
C MET A 43 9.21 17.19 -9.59
N LYS A 44 10.31 16.41 -9.52
CA LYS A 44 11.65 16.94 -9.86
C LYS A 44 11.74 17.41 -11.32
N SER A 45 11.11 16.70 -12.23
CA SER A 45 11.10 17.01 -13.67
C SER A 45 9.82 17.71 -14.14
N HIS A 46 8.74 17.69 -13.35
CA HIS A 46 7.42 18.25 -13.69
C HIS A 46 7.04 19.36 -12.68
N LYS A 47 7.78 20.49 -12.74
CA LYS A 47 7.68 21.60 -11.77
C LYS A 47 6.31 22.28 -11.71
N GLN A 48 5.47 22.09 -12.73
CA GLN A 48 4.11 22.65 -12.80
C GLN A 48 3.06 21.74 -12.14
N THR A 49 3.42 20.50 -11.78
CA THR A 49 2.49 19.54 -11.16
C THR A 49 2.74 19.46 -9.67
N VAL A 50 1.68 19.53 -8.88
CA VAL A 50 1.72 19.29 -7.42
C VAL A 50 1.00 17.98 -7.11
N ILE A 51 1.69 17.03 -6.50
CA ILE A 51 1.11 15.76 -6.09
C ILE A 51 1.05 15.70 -4.56
N GLN A 52 -0.15 15.54 -4.02
CA GLN A 52 -0.40 15.40 -2.59
C GLN A 52 -0.72 13.94 -2.26
N VAL A 53 0.02 13.37 -1.32
CA VAL A 53 -0.14 11.97 -0.90
C VAL A 53 -0.61 11.90 0.54
N SER A 54 -1.65 11.11 0.81
CA SER A 54 -2.15 10.83 2.15
C SER A 54 -2.49 9.34 2.32
N GLY A 55 -2.22 8.81 3.52
CA GLY A 55 -2.61 7.47 3.93
C GLY A 55 -4.05 7.40 4.45
N GLY A 56 -4.29 6.49 5.39
CA GLY A 56 -5.57 6.30 6.07
C GLY A 56 -6.33 5.05 5.62
N GLY A 57 -5.61 4.09 5.01
CA GLY A 57 -6.15 2.78 4.62
C GLY A 57 -6.81 2.74 3.24
N SER A 58 -6.81 1.55 2.63
CA SER A 58 -7.38 1.34 1.28
C SER A 58 -8.86 1.68 1.21
N SER A 59 -9.65 1.34 2.24
CA SER A 59 -11.09 1.66 2.28
C SER A 59 -11.35 3.16 2.25
N SER A 60 -10.54 3.95 2.98
CA SER A 60 -10.65 5.42 2.97
C SER A 60 -10.28 6.02 1.60
N GLY A 61 -9.28 5.45 0.93
CA GLY A 61 -8.91 5.85 -0.43
C GLY A 61 -10.00 5.53 -1.45
N ILE A 62 -10.58 4.33 -1.38
CA ILE A 62 -11.70 3.90 -2.25
C ILE A 62 -12.91 4.80 -2.04
N ALA A 63 -13.28 5.07 -0.77
CA ALA A 63 -14.37 5.99 -0.46
C ALA A 63 -14.10 7.41 -0.99
N ALA A 64 -12.86 7.91 -0.87
CA ALA A 64 -12.46 9.20 -1.41
C ALA A 64 -12.56 9.25 -2.94
N LEU A 65 -12.17 8.19 -3.64
CA LEU A 65 -12.32 8.08 -5.09
C LEU A 65 -13.80 8.11 -5.50
N ILE A 66 -14.62 7.29 -4.85
CA ILE A 66 -16.07 7.20 -5.13
C ILE A 66 -16.78 8.54 -4.86
N ASN A 67 -16.30 9.31 -3.88
CA ASN A 67 -16.84 10.63 -3.56
C ASN A 67 -16.20 11.79 -4.37
N GLY A 68 -15.26 11.50 -5.27
CA GLY A 68 -14.59 12.50 -6.10
C GLY A 68 -13.59 13.39 -5.35
N SER A 69 -13.20 13.04 -4.11
CA SER A 69 -12.27 13.83 -3.29
C SER A 69 -10.80 13.44 -3.45
N THR A 70 -10.50 12.41 -4.25
CA THR A 70 -9.15 12.08 -4.70
C THR A 70 -9.16 11.71 -6.18
N ARG A 71 -8.07 11.99 -6.88
CA ARG A 71 -7.88 11.59 -8.29
C ARG A 71 -7.32 10.18 -8.42
N VAL A 72 -6.44 9.80 -7.50
CA VAL A 72 -5.79 8.48 -7.45
C VAL A 72 -6.07 7.85 -6.11
N CYS A 73 -6.67 6.67 -6.11
CA CYS A 73 -6.77 5.83 -4.91
C CYS A 73 -5.64 4.80 -4.93
N ALA A 74 -4.75 4.85 -3.94
CA ALA A 74 -3.78 3.79 -3.70
C ALA A 74 -4.41 2.69 -2.86
N SER A 75 -4.39 1.44 -3.33
CA SER A 75 -4.99 0.30 -2.63
C SER A 75 -4.10 -0.93 -2.64
N SER A 76 -4.07 -1.64 -1.51
CA SER A 76 -3.36 -2.91 -1.36
C SER A 76 -4.30 -4.12 -1.40
N ARG A 77 -5.48 -3.94 -1.96
CA ARG A 77 -6.50 -4.96 -2.26
C ARG A 77 -7.41 -4.49 -3.39
N LEU A 78 -8.13 -5.40 -3.96
CA LEU A 78 -9.23 -5.05 -4.87
C LEU A 78 -10.40 -4.37 -4.12
N LEU A 79 -11.30 -3.74 -4.87
CA LEU A 79 -12.58 -3.30 -4.32
C LEU A 79 -13.39 -4.53 -3.89
N THR A 80 -14.12 -4.38 -2.80
CA THR A 80 -15.16 -5.35 -2.41
C THR A 80 -16.38 -5.22 -3.31
N ASP A 81 -17.23 -6.25 -3.33
CA ASP A 81 -18.51 -6.19 -4.08
C ASP A 81 -19.40 -5.04 -3.60
N ALA A 82 -19.37 -4.73 -2.30
CA ALA A 82 -20.12 -3.61 -1.74
C ALA A 82 -19.60 -2.26 -2.26
N GLU A 83 -18.27 -2.06 -2.25
CA GLU A 83 -17.63 -0.85 -2.79
C GLU A 83 -17.88 -0.70 -4.29
N THR A 84 -17.81 -1.80 -5.04
CA THR A 84 -18.10 -1.82 -6.47
C THR A 84 -19.55 -1.40 -6.76
N ARG A 85 -20.52 -1.94 -6.00
CA ARG A 85 -21.93 -1.52 -6.14
C ARG A 85 -22.13 -0.04 -5.84
N VAL A 86 -21.47 0.49 -4.79
CA VAL A 86 -21.55 1.92 -4.46
C VAL A 86 -20.93 2.77 -5.56
N ALA A 87 -19.79 2.37 -6.11
CA ALA A 87 -19.14 3.07 -7.23
C ALA A 87 -20.07 3.15 -8.45
N VAL A 88 -20.68 2.03 -8.83
CA VAL A 88 -21.65 1.97 -9.94
C VAL A 88 -22.85 2.88 -9.69
N THR A 89 -23.44 2.84 -8.49
CA THR A 89 -24.60 3.69 -8.11
C THR A 89 -24.25 5.18 -8.19
N LYS A 90 -23.01 5.55 -7.90
CA LYS A 90 -22.53 6.94 -8.01
C LYS A 90 -22.00 7.33 -9.40
N GLY A 91 -22.10 6.43 -10.38
CA GLY A 91 -21.61 6.67 -11.76
C GLY A 91 -20.08 6.69 -11.88
N VAL A 92 -19.36 6.17 -10.90
CA VAL A 92 -17.90 6.06 -10.94
C VAL A 92 -17.50 4.82 -11.73
N LYS A 93 -16.77 5.02 -12.81
CA LYS A 93 -16.20 3.95 -13.64
C LYS A 93 -14.78 3.66 -13.16
N VAL A 94 -14.64 2.71 -12.23
CA VAL A 94 -13.33 2.38 -11.65
C VAL A 94 -12.40 1.85 -12.73
N PHE A 95 -11.31 2.58 -12.98
CA PHE A 95 -10.20 2.16 -13.82
C PHE A 95 -9.07 1.65 -12.92
N GLN A 96 -8.66 0.40 -13.12
CA GLN A 96 -7.70 -0.31 -12.26
C GLN A 96 -6.34 -0.43 -12.95
N LEU A 97 -5.29 -0.14 -12.21
CA LEU A 97 -3.91 -0.33 -12.63
C LEU A 97 -3.13 -1.06 -11.55
N VAL A 98 -2.36 -2.07 -11.92
CA VAL A 98 -1.35 -2.67 -11.05
C VAL A 98 -0.08 -1.83 -11.17
N VAL A 99 0.44 -1.36 -10.04
CA VAL A 99 1.60 -0.45 -10.01
C VAL A 99 2.84 -1.06 -9.35
N ALA A 100 2.65 -2.10 -8.54
CA ALA A 100 3.73 -2.85 -7.90
C ALA A 100 3.20 -4.21 -7.41
N LEU A 101 4.12 -5.13 -7.08
CA LEU A 101 3.83 -6.34 -6.30
C LEU A 101 4.40 -6.18 -4.89
N ASP A 102 3.75 -6.83 -3.92
CA ASP A 102 4.11 -6.80 -2.51
C ASP A 102 3.97 -8.21 -1.91
N GLY A 103 4.85 -8.56 -0.97
CA GLY A 103 4.68 -9.71 -0.11
C GLY A 103 4.24 -9.26 1.28
N ILE A 104 3.23 -9.90 1.85
CA ILE A 104 2.90 -9.67 3.27
C ILE A 104 3.85 -10.50 4.12
N ALA A 105 4.81 -9.81 4.76
CA ALA A 105 5.72 -10.42 5.71
C ALA A 105 5.06 -10.57 7.09
N ILE A 106 5.36 -11.68 7.76
CA ILE A 106 4.98 -11.91 9.16
C ILE A 106 6.12 -11.40 10.03
N TYR A 107 5.84 -10.35 10.76
CA TYR A 107 6.81 -9.59 11.57
C TYR A 107 7.00 -10.22 12.92
N LEU A 108 8.25 -10.42 13.30
CA LEU A 108 8.67 -10.93 14.60
C LEU A 108 9.76 -10.04 15.18
N HIS A 109 9.83 -9.95 16.50
CA HIS A 109 10.96 -9.33 17.19
C HIS A 109 12.28 -10.06 16.82
N LYS A 110 13.39 -9.34 16.71
CA LYS A 110 14.70 -9.91 16.32
C LYS A 110 15.13 -11.09 17.16
N SER A 111 14.79 -11.08 18.46
CA SER A 111 15.14 -12.14 19.41
C SER A 111 14.10 -13.27 19.50
N ASN A 112 13.01 -13.23 18.73
CA ASN A 112 12.05 -14.33 18.69
C ASN A 112 12.72 -15.54 17.96
N PRO A 113 12.77 -16.77 18.55
CA PRO A 113 13.45 -17.90 17.93
C PRO A 113 12.72 -18.52 16.74
N ILE A 114 11.42 -18.25 16.57
CA ILE A 114 10.62 -18.81 15.49
C ILE A 114 11.19 -18.36 14.13
N VAL A 115 11.44 -19.29 13.22
CA VAL A 115 12.03 -19.02 11.90
C VAL A 115 11.03 -19.13 10.76
N ASP A 116 10.01 -20.00 10.91
CA ASP A 116 8.95 -20.18 9.91
C ASP A 116 7.60 -20.54 10.57
N LEU A 117 6.53 -20.31 9.82
CA LEU A 117 5.15 -20.60 10.21
C LEU A 117 4.38 -21.13 9.00
N THR A 118 3.43 -22.04 9.22
CA THR A 118 2.49 -22.42 8.17
C THR A 118 1.32 -21.43 8.07
N LEU A 119 0.62 -21.41 6.94
CA LEU A 119 -0.61 -20.63 6.78
C LEU A 119 -1.68 -21.07 7.79
N GLY A 120 -1.75 -22.37 8.13
CA GLY A 120 -2.65 -22.89 9.16
C GLY A 120 -2.30 -22.34 10.54
N GLN A 121 -1.01 -22.36 10.93
CA GLN A 121 -0.54 -21.79 12.19
C GLN A 121 -0.84 -20.29 12.29
N LEU A 122 -0.64 -19.55 11.20
CA LEU A 122 -0.98 -18.11 11.18
C LEU A 122 -2.47 -17.89 11.44
N ARG A 123 -3.35 -18.66 10.79
CA ARG A 123 -4.78 -18.61 11.07
C ARG A 123 -5.07 -18.93 12.53
N ASP A 124 -4.52 -20.01 13.05
CA ASP A 124 -4.77 -20.46 14.41
C ASP A 124 -4.24 -19.47 15.46
N ILE A 125 -3.13 -18.79 15.20
CA ILE A 125 -2.60 -17.70 16.04
C ILE A 125 -3.59 -16.52 16.08
N TYR A 126 -4.00 -16.03 14.90
CA TYR A 126 -4.82 -14.81 14.83
C TYR A 126 -6.31 -15.04 15.12
N THR A 127 -6.72 -16.30 15.33
CA THR A 127 -8.09 -16.72 15.74
C THR A 127 -8.12 -17.33 17.14
N ASP A 128 -7.08 -17.13 17.98
CA ASP A 128 -6.96 -17.61 19.36
C ASP A 128 -6.90 -19.12 19.59
N ARG A 129 -6.66 -19.94 18.56
CA ARG A 129 -6.45 -21.38 18.72
C ARG A 129 -5.04 -21.71 19.23
N ILE A 130 -4.05 -20.90 18.87
CA ILE A 130 -2.68 -20.94 19.37
C ILE A 130 -2.39 -19.60 20.05
N THR A 131 -2.08 -19.63 21.34
CA THR A 131 -1.90 -18.42 22.17
C THR A 131 -0.54 -18.32 22.84
N ASN A 132 0.30 -19.35 22.70
CA ASN A 132 1.59 -19.44 23.35
C ASN A 132 2.66 -19.87 22.35
N TRP A 133 3.82 -19.23 22.40
CA TRP A 133 4.94 -19.54 21.49
C TRP A 133 5.47 -20.97 21.67
N LYS A 134 5.31 -21.58 22.88
CA LYS A 134 5.73 -22.98 23.11
C LYS A 134 5.02 -23.99 22.20
N ASP A 135 3.77 -23.71 21.82
CA ASP A 135 2.97 -24.58 20.94
C ASP A 135 3.56 -24.61 19.51
N LEU A 136 4.47 -23.69 19.23
CA LEU A 136 5.22 -23.55 17.95
C LEU A 136 6.70 -23.87 18.11
N GLY A 137 7.11 -24.48 19.23
CA GLY A 137 8.52 -24.80 19.51
C GLY A 137 9.35 -23.62 20.03
N GLY A 138 8.70 -22.53 20.41
CA GLY A 138 9.32 -21.37 21.03
C GLY A 138 9.34 -21.42 22.57
N PRO A 139 9.68 -20.31 23.24
CA PRO A 139 9.65 -20.19 24.70
C PRO A 139 8.22 -20.24 25.24
N ASP A 140 8.08 -20.65 26.52
CA ASP A 140 6.79 -20.59 27.22
C ASP A 140 6.41 -19.14 27.55
N ARG A 141 5.82 -18.45 26.58
CA ARG A 141 5.41 -17.04 26.61
C ARG A 141 4.14 -16.83 25.79
N PRO A 142 3.24 -15.93 26.21
CA PRO A 142 2.04 -15.62 25.44
C PRO A 142 2.43 -14.95 24.12
N ILE A 143 1.63 -15.21 23.07
CA ILE A 143 1.73 -14.48 21.80
C ILE A 143 0.90 -13.21 21.91
N ILE A 144 1.51 -12.04 21.65
CA ILE A 144 0.81 -10.75 21.57
C ILE A 144 0.51 -10.42 20.12
N LEU A 145 -0.76 -10.21 19.80
CA LEU A 145 -1.21 -10.02 18.42
C LEU A 145 -1.29 -8.53 18.07
N TYR A 146 -0.53 -8.11 17.07
CA TYR A 146 -0.62 -6.78 16.48
C TYR A 146 -1.20 -6.88 15.08
N GLY A 147 -2.34 -6.24 14.87
CA GLY A 147 -3.04 -6.19 13.60
C GLY A 147 -3.07 -4.78 13.02
N ARG A 148 -3.99 -4.59 12.09
CA ARG A 148 -4.27 -3.32 11.45
C ARG A 148 -5.73 -2.94 11.68
N GLU A 149 -6.02 -1.64 11.62
CA GLU A 149 -7.39 -1.16 11.62
C GLU A 149 -8.19 -1.73 10.43
N ASN A 150 -9.50 -1.85 10.57
CA ASN A 150 -10.40 -2.46 9.58
C ASN A 150 -10.52 -1.70 8.24
N ASN A 151 -10.13 -0.42 8.20
CA ASN A 151 -10.01 0.37 6.97
C ASN A 151 -8.76 0.00 6.13
N SER A 152 -7.84 -0.78 6.70
CA SER A 152 -6.61 -1.24 6.05
C SER A 152 -6.90 -2.32 4.99
N GLY A 153 -6.40 -2.11 3.77
CA GLY A 153 -6.43 -3.18 2.76
C GLY A 153 -5.62 -4.40 3.13
N THR A 154 -4.58 -4.23 3.96
CA THR A 154 -3.78 -5.36 4.47
C THR A 154 -4.55 -6.18 5.51
N TYR A 155 -5.35 -5.52 6.37
CA TYR A 155 -6.29 -6.21 7.27
C TYR A 155 -7.27 -7.07 6.47
N THR A 156 -7.97 -6.47 5.52
CA THR A 156 -8.97 -7.20 4.71
C THR A 156 -8.33 -8.34 3.92
N TYR A 157 -7.16 -8.12 3.32
CA TYR A 157 -6.45 -9.18 2.59
C TYR A 157 -6.07 -10.34 3.53
N PHE A 158 -5.50 -10.04 4.70
CA PHE A 158 -5.09 -11.06 5.68
C PHE A 158 -6.31 -11.87 6.18
N GLN A 159 -7.39 -11.18 6.52
CA GLN A 159 -8.64 -11.83 6.93
C GLN A 159 -9.16 -12.80 5.87
N GLN A 160 -9.22 -12.36 4.61
CA GLN A 160 -9.78 -13.18 3.54
C GLN A 160 -8.86 -14.33 3.12
N GLN A 161 -7.57 -14.07 2.97
CA GLN A 161 -6.62 -15.02 2.38
C GLN A 161 -5.95 -15.93 3.41
N ILE A 162 -5.76 -15.48 4.64
CA ILE A 162 -5.06 -16.23 5.68
C ILE A 162 -6.04 -16.79 6.71
N LEU A 163 -6.99 -15.97 7.17
CA LEU A 163 -7.98 -16.45 8.15
C LEU A 163 -9.17 -17.16 7.49
N GLY A 164 -9.25 -17.19 6.16
CA GLY A 164 -10.37 -17.81 5.44
C GLY A 164 -11.70 -17.07 5.65
N GLY A 165 -11.66 -15.78 5.96
CA GLY A 165 -12.83 -14.94 6.25
C GLY A 165 -13.25 -14.95 7.72
N GLU A 166 -12.58 -15.71 8.59
CA GLU A 166 -12.83 -15.66 10.04
C GLU A 166 -12.41 -14.30 10.61
N ASP A 167 -13.02 -13.90 11.72
CA ASP A 167 -12.66 -12.68 12.43
C ASP A 167 -11.33 -12.85 13.18
N PHE A 168 -10.59 -11.77 13.31
CA PHE A 168 -9.44 -11.73 14.19
C PHE A 168 -9.87 -11.91 15.65
N ALA A 169 -9.01 -12.54 16.45
CA ALA A 169 -9.20 -12.63 17.90
C ALA A 169 -9.42 -11.24 18.52
N ASP A 170 -10.33 -11.12 19.47
CA ASP A 170 -10.69 -9.85 20.14
C ASP A 170 -9.48 -9.16 20.78
N ARG A 171 -8.48 -9.94 21.22
CA ARG A 171 -7.22 -9.41 21.80
C ARG A 171 -6.21 -8.92 20.75
N CYS A 172 -6.53 -9.02 19.46
CA CYS A 172 -5.64 -8.49 18.41
C CYS A 172 -5.69 -6.97 18.41
N GLU A 173 -4.57 -6.32 18.77
CA GLU A 173 -4.49 -4.86 18.88
C GLU A 173 -4.48 -4.22 17.49
N PRO A 174 -5.49 -3.41 17.12
CA PRO A 174 -5.55 -2.75 15.83
C PRO A 174 -4.67 -1.50 15.82
N LEU A 175 -3.61 -1.48 15.01
CA LEU A 175 -2.68 -0.36 14.94
C LEU A 175 -2.88 0.47 13.66
N PRO A 176 -2.75 1.81 13.77
CA PRO A 176 -2.86 2.71 12.62
C PRO A 176 -1.58 2.65 11.77
N GLY A 177 -1.73 2.23 10.51
CA GLY A 177 -0.63 2.19 9.57
C GLY A 177 0.40 1.07 9.82
N THR A 178 1.18 0.74 8.79
CA THR A 178 2.20 -0.33 8.86
C THR A 178 3.37 0.05 9.78
N ALA A 179 3.73 1.33 9.84
CA ALA A 179 4.81 1.82 10.68
C ALA A 179 4.57 1.53 12.17
N ALA A 180 3.32 1.67 12.65
CA ALA A 180 2.96 1.39 14.03
C ALA A 180 3.13 -0.09 14.38
N VAL A 181 2.76 -1.00 13.45
CA VAL A 181 2.98 -2.46 13.63
C VAL A 181 4.47 -2.76 13.73
N VAL A 182 5.29 -2.22 12.82
CA VAL A 182 6.76 -2.41 12.87
C VAL A 182 7.34 -1.90 14.18
N HIS A 183 6.87 -0.73 14.65
CA HIS A 183 7.32 -0.16 15.94
C HIS A 183 6.95 -1.07 17.12
N ALA A 184 5.71 -1.55 17.19
CA ALA A 184 5.26 -2.45 18.25
C ALA A 184 6.11 -3.73 18.30
N ILE A 185 6.30 -4.39 17.14
CA ILE A 185 7.11 -5.60 17.03
C ILE A 185 8.58 -5.38 17.40
N ALA A 186 9.15 -4.22 17.10
CA ALA A 186 10.53 -3.90 17.46
C ALA A 186 10.75 -3.78 18.97
N HIS A 187 9.68 -3.54 19.77
CA HIS A 187 9.73 -3.33 21.21
C HIS A 187 9.06 -4.45 22.02
N ASP A 188 8.42 -5.42 21.38
CA ASP A 188 7.77 -6.54 22.05
C ASP A 188 8.31 -7.89 21.55
N ILE A 189 9.10 -8.55 22.42
CA ILE A 189 9.69 -9.88 22.12
C ILE A 189 8.64 -10.97 21.93
N ASN A 190 7.44 -10.79 22.47
CA ASN A 190 6.33 -11.73 22.40
C ASN A 190 5.37 -11.44 21.24
N GLY A 191 5.60 -10.30 20.56
CA GLY A 191 4.73 -9.81 19.51
C GLY A 191 4.83 -10.59 18.20
N ILE A 192 3.68 -10.69 17.53
CA ILE A 192 3.56 -11.06 16.11
C ILE A 192 2.73 -9.99 15.40
N GLY A 193 3.14 -9.61 14.19
CA GLY A 193 2.44 -8.64 13.36
C GLY A 193 2.58 -8.99 11.87
N TYR A 194 1.94 -8.22 11.01
CA TYR A 194 2.03 -8.41 9.56
C TYR A 194 1.97 -7.09 8.79
N GLY A 195 2.60 -7.09 7.61
CA GLY A 195 2.60 -5.94 6.70
C GLY A 195 3.47 -6.16 5.48
N GLY A 196 3.58 -5.16 4.61
CA GLY A 196 4.38 -5.24 3.39
C GLY A 196 5.87 -5.41 3.66
N ILE A 197 6.56 -6.17 2.79
CA ILE A 197 8.01 -6.44 2.92
C ILE A 197 8.85 -5.17 2.97
N ALA A 198 8.46 -4.12 2.27
CA ALA A 198 9.17 -2.85 2.20
C ALA A 198 9.30 -2.12 3.57
N TRP A 199 8.56 -2.53 4.59
CA TRP A 199 8.54 -1.91 5.90
C TRP A 199 9.41 -2.63 6.95
N ALA A 200 9.84 -3.86 6.67
CA ALA A 200 10.52 -4.72 7.64
C ALA A 200 12.02 -4.38 7.80
N THR A 201 12.38 -3.14 8.12
CA THR A 201 13.78 -2.67 8.17
C THR A 201 14.47 -2.89 9.51
N SER A 202 13.73 -2.99 10.64
CA SER A 202 14.29 -3.09 12.00
C SER A 202 13.84 -4.31 12.81
N ILE A 203 13.12 -5.21 12.17
CA ILE A 203 12.54 -6.44 12.72
C ILE A 203 12.97 -7.63 11.90
N LYS A 204 12.66 -8.85 12.34
CA LYS A 204 12.78 -10.03 11.48
C LYS A 204 11.40 -10.45 10.99
N TYR A 205 11.36 -11.31 9.98
CA TYR A 205 10.14 -11.95 9.50
C TYR A 205 10.31 -13.47 9.41
N ALA A 206 9.21 -14.19 9.58
CA ALA A 206 9.17 -15.63 9.43
C ALA A 206 9.12 -16.03 7.94
N GLY A 207 9.72 -17.16 7.61
CA GLY A 207 9.44 -17.88 6.37
C GLY A 207 8.01 -18.45 6.41
N ILE A 208 7.37 -18.58 5.26
CA ILE A 208 6.01 -19.10 5.18
C ILE A 208 5.99 -20.45 4.46
N LYS A 209 5.31 -21.40 5.09
CA LYS A 209 5.02 -22.71 4.53
C LYS A 209 3.53 -22.79 4.17
N VAL A 210 3.21 -23.32 3.01
CA VAL A 210 1.79 -23.54 2.64
C VAL A 210 1.12 -24.63 3.48
N ASN A 211 1.92 -25.61 3.98
CA ASN A 211 1.54 -26.68 4.90
C ASN A 211 2.79 -27.22 5.62
N ASP A 212 2.63 -28.21 6.51
CA ASP A 212 3.70 -28.76 7.34
C ASP A 212 4.81 -29.45 6.54
N SER A 213 4.51 -30.03 5.38
CA SER A 213 5.46 -30.72 4.51
C SER A 213 6.18 -29.81 3.52
N ALA A 214 5.72 -28.56 3.36
CA ALA A 214 6.31 -27.61 2.42
C ALA A 214 7.58 -26.96 2.97
N GLN A 215 8.48 -26.56 2.06
CA GLN A 215 9.62 -25.73 2.41
C GLN A 215 9.15 -24.30 2.75
N ALA A 216 9.82 -23.70 3.73
CA ALA A 216 9.56 -22.31 4.07
C ALA A 216 10.12 -21.37 2.99
N VAL A 217 9.31 -20.43 2.54
CA VAL A 217 9.70 -19.40 1.58
C VAL A 217 9.78 -18.06 2.29
N LEU A 218 10.89 -17.35 2.13
CA LEU A 218 11.09 -16.01 2.68
C LEU A 218 10.46 -14.94 1.76
N PRO A 219 9.95 -13.84 2.34
CA PRO A 219 9.40 -12.71 1.57
C PRO A 219 10.52 -11.89 0.93
N SER A 220 11.14 -12.42 -0.14
CA SER A 220 12.12 -11.71 -0.94
C SER A 220 11.50 -11.12 -2.21
N ALA A 221 12.14 -10.11 -2.80
CA ALA A 221 11.69 -9.55 -4.07
C ALA A 221 11.60 -10.61 -5.19
N ALA A 222 12.56 -11.56 -5.24
CA ALA A 222 12.55 -12.67 -6.19
C ALA A 222 11.33 -13.57 -5.98
N ASN A 223 11.09 -14.03 -4.74
CA ASN A 223 10.00 -14.94 -4.41
C ASN A 223 8.61 -14.29 -4.53
N VAL A 224 8.53 -12.97 -4.41
CA VAL A 224 7.29 -12.21 -4.68
C VAL A 224 7.09 -12.07 -6.19
N SER A 225 8.16 -11.81 -6.95
CA SER A 225 8.09 -11.64 -8.40
C SER A 225 7.67 -12.92 -9.12
N ASP A 226 8.22 -14.06 -8.74
CA ASP A 226 7.90 -15.37 -9.32
C ASP A 226 6.68 -16.06 -8.67
N ARG A 227 6.07 -15.38 -7.67
CA ARG A 227 4.89 -15.85 -6.89
C ARG A 227 5.13 -17.13 -6.09
N SER A 228 6.37 -17.51 -5.83
CA SER A 228 6.69 -18.62 -4.93
C SER A 228 6.43 -18.28 -3.46
N TYR A 229 6.47 -16.98 -3.08
CA TYR A 229 6.07 -16.56 -1.74
C TYR A 229 4.54 -16.63 -1.59
N PRO A 230 4.01 -17.43 -0.63
CA PRO A 230 2.57 -17.75 -0.59
C PRO A 230 1.65 -16.55 -0.33
N ILE A 231 2.16 -15.48 0.30
CA ILE A 231 1.37 -14.29 0.66
C ILE A 231 1.78 -13.10 -0.20
N SER A 232 1.83 -13.31 -1.53
CA SER A 232 2.12 -12.28 -2.52
C SER A 232 0.82 -11.64 -3.03
N ARG A 233 0.85 -10.33 -3.28
CA ARG A 233 -0.30 -9.57 -3.78
C ARG A 233 0.11 -8.47 -4.74
N GLU A 234 -0.87 -7.96 -5.47
CA GLU A 234 -0.74 -6.76 -6.29
C GLU A 234 -1.10 -5.50 -5.48
N LEU A 235 -0.47 -4.41 -5.84
CA LEU A 235 -0.77 -3.07 -5.36
C LEU A 235 -1.35 -2.24 -6.49
N TYR A 236 -2.42 -1.52 -6.21
CA TYR A 236 -3.26 -0.90 -7.24
C TYR A 236 -3.31 0.62 -7.11
N PHE A 237 -3.41 1.27 -8.26
CA PHE A 237 -4.04 2.57 -8.37
C PHE A 237 -5.42 2.40 -8.99
N PHE A 238 -6.43 3.01 -8.36
CA PHE A 238 -7.77 3.14 -8.92
C PHE A 238 -8.04 4.59 -9.25
N LEU A 239 -8.67 4.81 -10.42
CA LEU A 239 -9.07 6.11 -10.92
C LEU A 239 -10.56 6.08 -11.32
N ASN A 240 -11.19 7.24 -11.45
CA ASN A 240 -12.53 7.35 -12.03
C ASN A 240 -12.42 7.56 -13.55
N GLY A 241 -12.58 6.50 -14.31
CA GLY A 241 -12.36 6.45 -15.75
C GLY A 241 -10.87 6.35 -16.11
N GLU A 242 -10.61 6.24 -17.42
CA GLU A 242 -9.25 6.26 -17.95
C GLU A 242 -8.55 7.58 -17.62
N PRO A 243 -7.27 7.54 -17.23
CA PRO A 243 -6.54 8.75 -16.90
C PRO A 243 -6.38 9.66 -18.12
N THR A 244 -6.52 10.96 -17.91
CA THR A 244 -6.34 12.00 -18.92
C THR A 244 -5.46 13.14 -18.40
N GLY A 245 -4.92 13.97 -19.29
CA GLY A 245 -4.11 15.14 -18.93
C GLY A 245 -2.94 14.78 -18.00
N GLU A 246 -2.66 15.63 -17.02
CA GLU A 246 -1.56 15.46 -16.07
C GLU A 246 -1.62 14.16 -15.26
N THR A 247 -2.84 13.69 -14.94
CA THR A 247 -2.99 12.39 -14.26
C THR A 247 -2.50 11.26 -15.15
N LYS A 248 -2.78 11.31 -16.45
CA LYS A 248 -2.27 10.31 -17.40
C LYS A 248 -0.75 10.36 -17.51
N GLU A 249 -0.19 11.56 -17.60
CA GLU A 249 1.27 11.74 -17.67
C GLU A 249 1.97 11.17 -16.44
N PHE A 250 1.41 11.42 -15.24
CA PHE A 250 1.92 10.84 -13.99
C PHE A 250 1.81 9.31 -13.99
N ILE A 251 0.67 8.74 -14.38
CA ILE A 251 0.47 7.28 -14.44
C ILE A 251 1.41 6.63 -15.45
N ASP A 252 1.53 7.20 -16.64
CA ASP A 252 2.45 6.69 -17.67
C ASP A 252 3.90 6.71 -17.19
N TRP A 253 4.29 7.77 -16.46
CA TRP A 253 5.60 7.87 -15.85
C TRP A 253 5.80 6.82 -14.73
N VAL A 254 4.81 6.60 -13.87
CA VAL A 254 4.85 5.55 -12.83
C VAL A 254 5.12 4.18 -13.44
N LEU A 255 4.48 3.88 -14.57
CA LEU A 255 4.61 2.60 -15.30
C LEU A 255 5.82 2.56 -16.25
N SER A 256 6.60 3.64 -16.34
CA SER A 256 7.84 3.67 -17.13
C SER A 256 8.99 3.01 -16.39
N SER A 257 10.10 2.75 -17.10
CA SER A 257 11.32 2.23 -16.49
C SER A 257 11.85 3.11 -15.33
N THR A 258 11.64 4.44 -15.40
CA THR A 258 12.02 5.38 -14.34
C THR A 258 11.13 5.20 -13.11
N GLY A 259 9.83 5.10 -13.27
CA GLY A 259 8.90 4.86 -12.18
C GLY A 259 9.11 3.48 -11.54
N GLU A 260 9.30 2.43 -12.35
CA GLU A 260 9.60 1.09 -11.84
C GLU A 260 10.93 1.03 -11.06
N LYS A 261 11.94 1.82 -11.45
CA LYS A 261 13.16 1.96 -10.65
C LYS A 261 12.86 2.51 -9.24
N VAL A 262 11.97 3.51 -9.13
CA VAL A 262 11.51 4.04 -7.83
C VAL A 262 10.76 2.98 -7.04
N VAL A 263 9.96 2.13 -7.68
CA VAL A 263 9.28 0.99 -7.04
C VAL A 263 10.32 0.07 -6.37
N VAL A 264 11.37 -0.33 -7.11
CA VAL A 264 12.44 -1.19 -6.61
C VAL A 264 13.21 -0.51 -5.45
N GLU A 265 13.61 0.75 -5.61
CA GLU A 265 14.31 1.53 -4.58
C GLU A 265 13.46 1.73 -3.32
N SER A 266 12.15 1.66 -3.44
CA SER A 266 11.20 1.73 -2.32
C SER A 266 10.97 0.39 -1.64
N GLY A 267 11.60 -0.70 -2.10
CA GLY A 267 11.52 -2.04 -1.52
C GLY A 267 10.33 -2.87 -2.01
N TYR A 268 9.65 -2.43 -3.07
CA TYR A 268 8.58 -3.18 -3.73
C TYR A 268 9.08 -3.86 -5.00
N VAL A 269 8.23 -4.72 -5.57
CA VAL A 269 8.57 -5.47 -6.78
C VAL A 269 7.88 -4.81 -7.99
N PRO A 270 8.62 -4.50 -9.07
CA PRO A 270 8.04 -3.89 -10.27
C PRO A 270 7.10 -4.87 -10.98
N VAL A 271 6.13 -4.31 -11.71
CA VAL A 271 5.13 -5.11 -12.47
C VAL A 271 5.74 -5.73 -13.71
N ARG A 272 6.64 -5.01 -14.38
CA ARG A 272 7.34 -5.51 -15.57
C ARG A 272 8.64 -6.18 -15.13
N ALA A 273 8.70 -7.50 -15.23
CA ALA A 273 9.98 -8.19 -15.12
C ALA A 273 10.92 -7.68 -16.23
N LYS A 274 12.14 -7.30 -15.84
CA LYS A 274 13.19 -6.96 -16.80
C LYS A 274 13.66 -8.22 -17.52
#